data_702efb4cc7e5b696f0b549711284f4bd
#
_entry.id   702efb4cc7e5b696f0b549711284f4bd
#
_cell.length_a   1.000
_cell.length_b   1.000
_cell.length_c   1.000
_cell.angle_alpha   90.00
_cell.angle_beta   90.00
_cell.angle_gamma   90.00
#
_symmetry.space_group_name_H-M   'P 1'
#
loop_
_entity.id
_entity.type
_entity.pdbx_description
1 polymer ?
#
loop_
_entity_poly.entity_id
_entity_poly.type
_entity_poly.pdbx_seq_one_letter_code
_entity_poly.pdbx_strand_id
1 'polypeptide(L)'
;MAGLDMISGAGLDKETATAASSIDNRYWTKKYQGTQIDGTDISKLIVLPNKLKSMIKTAISNTGLGNYIFYSGPGTGKTSLAMAIPGILGAKCIEVPPKRSSEILELIDRYSVLKSNGKPYFFVLDECDHPNNPEDFWRNIQHEIEATSSNLRFILTCNDLWRIPKPVQSRCTPVKFNHPVDDKDFKNQIYTKLRYIADKETAPHGGKVDKHTIVEIINACYPDIRNMINVMKNTFDENEGNIIGHPHVITDQTVEAIAKYLIMRDLRGLRYYISLNVDDPVNVYIPLTRYLLDRLPPQMDLAMAKVTRDGIVNSQGQVDQESMLMGFFADLIEIFNAFQIPVAPLPEQPVYAINNTVGNAANG
;
A
#
# COMPACT_ATOMS: atom_id res chain seq x y z
N MET A 1 -21.20 4.68 -59.24
CA MET A 1 -19.90 4.02 -59.13
C MET A 1 -18.90 5.05 -58.66
N ALA A 2 -18.53 5.04 -57.42
CA ALA A 2 -17.37 5.76 -56.90
C ALA A 2 -16.94 4.98 -55.64
N GLY A 3 -15.72 4.49 -55.70
CA GLY A 3 -15.16 3.58 -54.71
C GLY A 3 -14.83 4.27 -53.38
N LEU A 4 -15.10 3.61 -52.31
CA LEU A 4 -14.59 3.94 -50.97
C LEU A 4 -13.20 3.30 -50.83
N ASP A 5 -12.19 4.14 -50.86
CA ASP A 5 -10.84 3.75 -50.50
C ASP A 5 -10.76 3.47 -48.96
N MET A 6 -10.41 2.25 -48.64
CA MET A 6 -10.06 1.84 -47.28
C MET A 6 -8.70 2.46 -46.91
N ILE A 7 -8.71 3.40 -45.98
CA ILE A 7 -7.49 3.85 -45.30
C ILE A 7 -7.10 2.80 -44.29
N SER A 8 -6.05 2.04 -44.57
CA SER A 8 -5.44 1.07 -43.69
C SER A 8 -4.72 1.80 -42.54
N GLY A 9 -5.28 1.76 -41.34
CA GLY A 9 -4.69 2.29 -40.11
C GLY A 9 -3.65 1.33 -39.52
N ALA A 10 -2.54 1.07 -40.19
CA ALA A 10 -1.51 0.14 -39.74
C ALA A 10 -0.19 0.80 -39.29
N GLY A 11 -0.17 2.14 -39.14
CA GLY A 11 1.04 2.91 -38.86
C GLY A 11 1.16 3.51 -37.47
N LEU A 12 0.06 3.64 -36.72
CA LEU A 12 0.07 4.34 -35.40
C LEU A 12 0.31 3.41 -34.19
N ASP A 13 0.12 2.11 -34.34
CA ASP A 13 0.15 1.20 -33.19
C ASP A 13 1.55 0.74 -32.79
N LYS A 14 2.56 0.87 -33.64
CA LYS A 14 3.92 0.38 -33.34
C LYS A 14 4.79 1.40 -32.58
N GLU A 15 4.64 2.69 -32.83
CA GLU A 15 5.42 3.72 -32.12
C GLU A 15 4.86 3.99 -30.72
N THR A 16 3.54 3.94 -30.51
CA THR A 16 2.92 4.04 -29.19
C THR A 16 3.19 2.81 -28.32
N ALA A 17 3.21 1.61 -28.91
CA ALA A 17 3.54 0.39 -28.18
C ALA A 17 5.03 0.34 -27.76
N THR A 18 5.96 0.85 -28.57
CA THR A 18 7.39 0.91 -28.21
C THR A 18 7.68 2.01 -27.19
N ALA A 19 7.01 3.14 -27.23
CA ALA A 19 7.16 4.18 -26.21
C ALA A 19 6.55 3.76 -24.87
N ALA A 20 5.40 3.10 -24.86
CA ALA A 20 4.78 2.55 -23.65
C ALA A 20 5.67 1.45 -23.02
N SER A 21 6.25 0.56 -23.81
CA SER A 21 7.16 -0.49 -23.32
C SER A 21 8.47 0.08 -22.75
N SER A 22 8.96 1.21 -23.26
CA SER A 22 10.18 1.87 -22.75
C SER A 22 9.94 2.64 -21.45
N ILE A 23 8.73 3.15 -21.23
CA ILE A 23 8.34 3.83 -19.98
C ILE A 23 8.08 2.79 -18.89
N ASP A 24 7.42 1.66 -19.20
CA ASP A 24 7.12 0.59 -18.24
C ASP A 24 8.39 -0.09 -17.69
N ASN A 25 9.45 -0.17 -18.47
CA ASN A 25 10.72 -0.74 -18.00
C ASN A 25 11.46 0.12 -16.96
N ARG A 26 11.17 1.43 -16.87
CA ARG A 26 11.76 2.32 -15.86
C ARG A 26 11.08 2.21 -14.50
N TYR A 27 9.84 1.73 -14.43
CA TYR A 27 9.07 1.61 -13.20
C TYR A 27 8.90 0.15 -12.82
N TRP A 28 9.74 -0.35 -11.92
CA TRP A 28 9.66 -1.74 -11.45
C TRP A 28 8.31 -2.11 -10.87
N THR A 29 7.62 -1.17 -10.23
CA THR A 29 6.27 -1.39 -9.69
C THR A 29 5.23 -1.74 -10.75
N LYS A 30 5.34 -1.19 -11.96
CA LYS A 30 4.50 -1.56 -13.11
C LYS A 30 4.99 -2.83 -13.79
N LYS A 31 6.30 -2.94 -14.04
CA LYS A 31 6.93 -4.09 -14.67
C LYS A 31 6.66 -5.40 -13.94
N TYR A 32 6.64 -5.36 -12.60
CA TYR A 32 6.41 -6.52 -11.72
C TYR A 32 5.04 -6.53 -11.04
N GLN A 33 4.10 -5.77 -11.54
CA GLN A 33 2.72 -5.82 -11.08
C GLN A 33 2.16 -7.22 -11.26
N GLY A 34 1.64 -7.80 -10.18
CA GLY A 34 1.06 -9.14 -10.21
C GLY A 34 -0.24 -9.18 -11.01
N THR A 35 -0.42 -10.23 -11.79
CA THR A 35 -1.62 -10.50 -12.60
C THR A 35 -2.22 -11.88 -12.36
N GLN A 36 -1.58 -12.71 -11.52
CA GLN A 36 -1.98 -14.07 -11.22
C GLN A 36 -1.98 -14.32 -9.71
N ILE A 37 -2.96 -15.08 -9.22
CA ILE A 37 -3.03 -15.49 -7.81
C ILE A 37 -2.16 -16.74 -7.59
N ASP A 38 -2.06 -17.60 -8.59
CA ASP A 38 -1.26 -18.82 -8.61
C ASP A 38 -0.50 -18.96 -9.92
N GLY A 39 0.60 -19.70 -9.87
CA GLY A 39 1.42 -19.98 -11.06
C GLY A 39 2.87 -20.18 -10.69
N THR A 40 3.66 -20.61 -11.65
CA THR A 40 5.12 -20.80 -11.52
C THR A 40 5.91 -19.53 -11.86
N ASP A 41 5.28 -18.59 -12.55
CA ASP A 41 5.93 -17.32 -12.94
C ASP A 41 5.84 -16.32 -11.78
N ILE A 42 6.89 -16.27 -10.97
CA ILE A 42 6.99 -15.37 -9.81
C ILE A 42 6.80 -13.90 -10.21
N SER A 43 7.19 -13.50 -11.43
CA SER A 43 7.05 -12.12 -11.89
C SER A 43 5.59 -11.66 -11.92
N LYS A 44 4.68 -12.57 -12.23
CA LYS A 44 3.24 -12.33 -12.37
C LYS A 44 2.42 -12.63 -11.12
N LEU A 45 3.03 -13.21 -10.08
CA LEU A 45 2.30 -13.54 -8.85
C LEU A 45 1.91 -12.28 -8.08
N ILE A 46 0.65 -12.24 -7.64
CA ILE A 46 0.17 -11.31 -6.62
C ILE A 46 0.48 -11.96 -5.26
N VAL A 47 1.30 -11.28 -4.46
CA VAL A 47 1.65 -11.77 -3.11
C VAL A 47 0.50 -11.45 -2.17
N LEU A 48 -0.11 -12.48 -1.59
CA LEU A 48 -1.26 -12.38 -0.69
C LEU A 48 -1.08 -13.32 0.50
N PRO A 49 -1.57 -12.93 1.70
CA PRO A 49 -1.65 -13.85 2.83
C PRO A 49 -2.44 -15.11 2.48
N ASN A 50 -2.00 -16.28 2.94
CA ASN A 50 -2.60 -17.57 2.58
C ASN A 50 -4.11 -17.63 2.85
N LYS A 51 -4.57 -17.07 3.97
CA LYS A 51 -6.00 -17.00 4.32
C LYS A 51 -6.80 -16.19 3.29
N LEU A 52 -6.29 -15.04 2.88
CA LEU A 52 -6.93 -14.19 1.88
C LEU A 52 -6.95 -14.89 0.51
N LYS A 53 -5.84 -15.51 0.13
CA LYS A 53 -5.71 -16.28 -1.11
C LYS A 53 -6.73 -17.42 -1.18
N SER A 54 -6.88 -18.20 -0.11
CA SER A 54 -7.87 -19.28 -0.04
C SER A 54 -9.30 -18.77 -0.13
N MET A 55 -9.63 -17.67 0.57
CA MET A 55 -10.95 -17.06 0.54
C MET A 55 -11.32 -16.58 -0.88
N ILE A 56 -10.41 -15.90 -1.57
CA ILE A 56 -10.64 -15.45 -2.95
C ILE A 56 -10.81 -16.64 -3.91
N LYS A 57 -9.99 -17.68 -3.80
CA LYS A 57 -10.13 -18.89 -4.62
C LYS A 57 -11.50 -19.55 -4.42
N THR A 58 -11.95 -19.68 -3.19
CA THR A 58 -13.26 -20.24 -2.87
C THR A 58 -14.38 -19.38 -3.46
N ALA A 59 -14.29 -18.06 -3.35
CA ALA A 59 -15.27 -17.15 -3.93
C ALA A 59 -15.33 -17.25 -5.47
N ILE A 60 -14.17 -17.36 -6.12
CA ILE A 60 -14.08 -17.55 -7.57
C ILE A 60 -14.71 -18.88 -8.01
N SER A 61 -14.52 -19.96 -7.23
CA SER A 61 -14.95 -21.32 -7.60
C SER A 61 -16.45 -21.55 -7.40
N ASN A 62 -17.06 -20.94 -6.38
CA ASN A 62 -18.38 -21.40 -5.91
C ASN A 62 -19.59 -20.71 -6.55
N THR A 63 -19.50 -19.49 -7.10
CA THR A 63 -20.74 -18.77 -7.42
C THR A 63 -20.70 -17.80 -8.60
N GLY A 64 -19.58 -17.67 -9.29
CA GLY A 64 -19.45 -16.46 -10.08
C GLY A 64 -19.54 -15.25 -9.15
N LEU A 65 -18.51 -14.47 -9.09
CA LEU A 65 -18.31 -13.39 -8.13
C LEU A 65 -19.53 -12.46 -8.03
N GLY A 66 -19.89 -12.12 -6.80
CA GLY A 66 -20.73 -10.98 -6.47
C GLY A 66 -19.97 -9.65 -6.63
N ASN A 67 -20.51 -8.60 -6.05
CA ASN A 67 -19.84 -7.31 -5.95
C ASN A 67 -18.91 -7.32 -4.73
N TYR A 68 -17.71 -6.73 -4.85
CA TYR A 68 -16.70 -6.72 -3.79
C TYR A 68 -16.17 -5.31 -3.50
N ILE A 69 -15.79 -5.08 -2.25
CA ILE A 69 -15.01 -3.92 -1.82
C ILE A 69 -13.71 -4.43 -1.21
N PHE A 70 -12.58 -4.18 -1.85
CA PHE A 70 -11.25 -4.49 -1.33
C PHE A 70 -10.69 -3.29 -0.60
N TYR A 71 -10.35 -3.44 0.68
CA TYR A 71 -9.88 -2.33 1.48
C TYR A 71 -8.68 -2.70 2.37
N SER A 72 -7.73 -1.79 2.47
CA SER A 72 -6.56 -1.80 3.36
C SER A 72 -5.68 -0.58 3.09
N GLY A 73 -4.58 -0.43 3.81
CA GLY A 73 -3.54 0.56 3.49
C GLY A 73 -3.00 0.46 2.04
N PRO A 74 -2.20 1.43 1.60
CA PRO A 74 -1.63 1.47 0.25
C PRO A 74 -0.68 0.28 -0.02
N GLY A 75 -0.37 0.02 -1.29
CA GLY A 75 0.66 -0.92 -1.73
C GLY A 75 0.45 -2.40 -1.43
N THR A 76 -0.72 -2.80 -0.93
CA THR A 76 -1.02 -4.17 -0.46
C THR A 76 -1.58 -5.12 -1.54
N GLY A 77 -1.68 -4.67 -2.79
CA GLY A 77 -2.12 -5.51 -3.91
C GLY A 77 -3.62 -5.48 -4.21
N LYS A 78 -4.42 -4.59 -3.60
CA LYS A 78 -5.88 -4.46 -3.86
C LYS A 78 -6.21 -4.30 -5.34
N THR A 79 -5.65 -3.28 -5.97
CA THR A 79 -5.85 -2.97 -7.39
C THR A 79 -5.38 -4.11 -8.29
N SER A 80 -4.20 -4.67 -7.99
CA SER A 80 -3.66 -5.81 -8.75
C SER A 80 -4.60 -7.01 -8.72
N LEU A 81 -5.17 -7.32 -7.54
CA LEU A 81 -6.14 -8.42 -7.41
C LEU A 81 -7.45 -8.09 -8.11
N ALA A 82 -7.97 -6.86 -7.95
CA ALA A 82 -9.20 -6.43 -8.60
C ALA A 82 -9.13 -6.58 -10.13
N MET A 83 -7.98 -6.22 -10.72
CA MET A 83 -7.72 -6.34 -12.15
C MET A 83 -7.46 -7.79 -12.61
N ALA A 84 -6.89 -8.63 -11.75
CA ALA A 84 -6.58 -10.02 -12.09
C ALA A 84 -7.81 -10.94 -12.10
N ILE A 85 -8.76 -10.73 -11.21
CA ILE A 85 -9.95 -11.58 -11.06
C ILE A 85 -10.75 -11.75 -12.36
N PRO A 86 -11.11 -10.69 -13.10
CA PRO A 86 -11.82 -10.84 -14.36
C PRO A 86 -11.07 -11.73 -15.37
N GLY A 87 -9.74 -11.52 -15.48
CA GLY A 87 -8.87 -12.33 -16.35
C GLY A 87 -8.85 -13.81 -15.96
N ILE A 88 -8.79 -14.14 -14.67
CA ILE A 88 -8.85 -15.52 -14.14
C ILE A 88 -10.17 -16.18 -14.50
N LEU A 89 -11.26 -15.44 -14.46
CA LEU A 89 -12.61 -15.91 -14.84
C LEU A 89 -12.83 -15.95 -16.36
N GLY A 90 -11.88 -15.45 -17.15
CA GLY A 90 -12.02 -15.24 -18.59
C GLY A 90 -13.15 -14.26 -18.95
N ALA A 91 -13.39 -13.30 -18.07
CA ALA A 91 -14.35 -12.21 -18.22
C ALA A 91 -13.65 -10.92 -18.67
N LYS A 92 -14.41 -9.95 -19.18
CA LYS A 92 -13.88 -8.65 -19.54
C LYS A 92 -13.82 -7.74 -18.31
N CYS A 93 -12.69 -7.04 -18.16
CA CYS A 93 -12.48 -6.01 -17.17
C CYS A 93 -12.63 -4.62 -17.80
N ILE A 94 -13.33 -3.74 -17.12
CA ILE A 94 -13.48 -2.34 -17.46
C ILE A 94 -13.00 -1.53 -16.26
N GLU A 95 -11.82 -0.93 -16.40
CA GLU A 95 -11.26 -0.06 -15.38
C GLU A 95 -11.81 1.36 -15.58
N VAL A 96 -12.39 1.92 -14.55
CA VAL A 96 -12.94 3.27 -14.60
C VAL A 96 -12.42 4.08 -13.41
N PRO A 97 -11.68 5.16 -13.67
CA PRO A 97 -11.24 6.05 -12.60
C PRO A 97 -12.44 6.76 -11.95
N PRO A 98 -12.53 6.82 -10.60
CA PRO A 98 -13.66 7.45 -9.90
C PRO A 98 -13.82 8.95 -10.18
N LYS A 99 -12.80 9.57 -10.76
CA LYS A 99 -12.79 11.00 -11.12
C LYS A 99 -13.70 11.36 -12.32
N ARG A 100 -14.26 10.34 -12.99
CA ARG A 100 -15.08 10.51 -14.22
C ARG A 100 -16.48 9.94 -14.04
N SER A 101 -17.21 10.44 -13.02
CA SER A 101 -18.54 9.91 -12.67
C SER A 101 -19.56 9.91 -13.81
N SER A 102 -19.55 10.89 -14.70
CA SER A 102 -20.43 10.92 -15.87
C SER A 102 -20.10 9.82 -16.90
N GLU A 103 -18.81 9.55 -17.13
CA GLU A 103 -18.38 8.50 -18.05
C GLU A 103 -18.70 7.10 -17.51
N ILE A 104 -18.77 6.94 -16.19
CA ILE A 104 -19.13 5.65 -15.56
C ILE A 104 -20.53 5.23 -15.96
N LEU A 105 -21.51 6.15 -15.91
CA LEU A 105 -22.90 5.84 -16.26
C LEU A 105 -23.04 5.46 -17.73
N GLU A 106 -22.41 6.21 -18.63
CA GLU A 106 -22.43 5.90 -20.07
C GLU A 106 -21.83 4.51 -20.36
N LEU A 107 -20.74 4.16 -19.65
CA LEU A 107 -20.12 2.85 -19.79
C LEU A 107 -21.02 1.75 -19.21
N ILE A 108 -21.63 1.95 -18.05
CA ILE A 108 -22.55 0.99 -17.43
C ILE A 108 -23.74 0.75 -18.35
N ASP A 109 -24.40 1.79 -18.87
CA ASP A 109 -25.51 1.68 -19.81
C ASP A 109 -25.11 0.89 -21.05
N ARG A 110 -23.97 1.20 -21.64
CA ARG A 110 -23.46 0.48 -22.82
C ARG A 110 -23.26 -1.02 -22.54
N TYR A 111 -22.65 -1.39 -21.40
CA TYR A 111 -22.30 -2.77 -21.09
C TYR A 111 -23.45 -3.54 -20.46
N SER A 112 -24.48 -2.88 -19.91
CA SER A 112 -25.68 -3.53 -19.37
C SER A 112 -26.49 -4.25 -20.45
N VAL A 113 -26.55 -3.67 -21.66
CA VAL A 113 -27.31 -4.21 -22.79
C VAL A 113 -26.47 -5.16 -23.67
N LEU A 114 -25.15 -5.17 -23.54
CA LEU A 114 -24.30 -6.06 -24.31
C LEU A 114 -24.40 -7.49 -23.78
N LYS A 115 -24.72 -8.43 -24.67
CA LYS A 115 -24.66 -9.85 -24.33
C LYS A 115 -23.20 -10.28 -24.19
N SER A 116 -22.79 -10.60 -22.98
CA SER A 116 -21.54 -11.31 -22.76
C SER A 116 -21.72 -12.80 -23.07
N ASN A 117 -20.67 -13.50 -23.49
CA ASN A 117 -20.69 -14.94 -23.81
C ASN A 117 -20.90 -15.81 -22.54
N GLY A 118 -21.95 -15.53 -21.76
CA GLY A 118 -22.26 -16.21 -20.51
C GLY A 118 -21.41 -15.79 -19.30
N LYS A 119 -20.57 -14.76 -19.43
CA LYS A 119 -19.73 -14.23 -18.35
C LYS A 119 -20.03 -12.75 -18.12
N PRO A 120 -20.08 -12.28 -16.87
CA PRO A 120 -20.34 -10.88 -16.58
C PRO A 120 -19.17 -9.97 -17.02
N TYR A 121 -19.46 -8.69 -17.22
CA TYR A 121 -18.46 -7.65 -17.30
C TYR A 121 -18.11 -7.19 -15.88
N PHE A 122 -16.83 -7.01 -15.60
CA PHE A 122 -16.35 -6.51 -14.32
C PHE A 122 -15.97 -5.04 -14.44
N PHE A 123 -16.64 -4.20 -13.69
CA PHE A 123 -16.27 -2.81 -13.49
C PHE A 123 -15.37 -2.72 -12.27
N VAL A 124 -14.10 -2.34 -12.50
CA VAL A 124 -13.13 -2.08 -11.43
C VAL A 124 -13.05 -0.58 -11.21
N LEU A 125 -13.52 -0.16 -10.03
CA LEU A 125 -13.50 1.22 -9.56
C LEU A 125 -12.40 1.35 -8.51
N ASP A 126 -11.25 1.87 -8.91
CA ASP A 126 -10.07 2.00 -8.05
C ASP A 126 -10.08 3.31 -7.28
N GLU A 127 -9.58 3.31 -6.04
CA GLU A 127 -9.50 4.49 -5.15
C GLU A 127 -10.84 5.20 -4.92
N CYS A 128 -11.89 4.43 -4.64
CA CYS A 128 -13.26 4.95 -4.46
C CYS A 128 -13.45 5.80 -3.21
N ASP A 129 -12.49 5.86 -2.30
CA ASP A 129 -12.54 6.69 -1.08
C ASP A 129 -12.35 8.19 -1.36
N HIS A 130 -11.98 8.58 -2.58
CA HIS A 130 -11.76 9.97 -2.98
C HIS A 130 -12.42 10.32 -4.35
N PRO A 131 -13.72 10.07 -4.55
CA PRO A 131 -14.35 10.41 -5.80
C PRO A 131 -14.56 11.91 -5.94
N ASN A 132 -14.54 12.41 -7.18
CA ASN A 132 -15.03 13.74 -7.47
C ASN A 132 -16.56 13.75 -7.30
N ASN A 133 -17.12 14.81 -6.71
CA ASN A 133 -18.55 14.92 -6.41
C ASN A 133 -19.13 13.66 -5.73
N PRO A 134 -18.77 13.41 -4.45
CA PRO A 134 -19.07 12.14 -3.77
C PRO A 134 -20.55 11.78 -3.75
N GLU A 135 -21.45 12.77 -3.61
CA GLU A 135 -22.89 12.51 -3.50
C GLU A 135 -23.47 11.92 -4.78
N ASP A 136 -23.18 12.54 -5.93
CA ASP A 136 -23.66 12.04 -7.22
C ASP A 136 -23.00 10.74 -7.61
N PHE A 137 -21.69 10.61 -7.36
CA PHE A 137 -20.95 9.38 -7.62
C PHE A 137 -21.59 8.19 -6.89
N TRP A 138 -21.79 8.31 -5.57
CA TRP A 138 -22.31 7.20 -4.78
C TRP A 138 -23.77 6.91 -5.04
N ARG A 139 -24.59 7.93 -5.33
CA ARG A 139 -26.00 7.74 -5.71
C ARG A 139 -26.11 6.90 -6.99
N ASN A 140 -25.30 7.21 -7.98
CA ASN A 140 -25.28 6.52 -9.25
C ASN A 140 -24.77 5.08 -9.11
N ILE A 141 -23.65 4.89 -8.44
CA ILE A 141 -23.08 3.54 -8.21
C ILE A 141 -24.03 2.67 -7.39
N GLN A 142 -24.69 3.22 -6.36
CA GLN A 142 -25.70 2.49 -5.58
C GLN A 142 -26.84 2.01 -6.47
N HIS A 143 -27.41 2.90 -7.29
CA HIS A 143 -28.49 2.56 -8.21
C HIS A 143 -28.08 1.42 -9.15
N GLU A 144 -26.89 1.48 -9.72
CA GLU A 144 -26.42 0.47 -10.66
C GLU A 144 -26.13 -0.90 -9.99
N ILE A 145 -25.59 -0.88 -8.77
CA ILE A 145 -25.40 -2.11 -7.98
C ILE A 145 -26.76 -2.73 -7.62
N GLU A 146 -27.81 -1.94 -7.37
CA GLU A 146 -29.17 -2.40 -7.09
C GLU A 146 -29.89 -2.90 -8.34
N ALA A 147 -29.77 -2.21 -9.44
CA ALA A 147 -30.39 -2.53 -10.72
C ALA A 147 -29.90 -3.89 -11.28
N THR A 148 -28.90 -4.46 -10.70
CA THR A 148 -28.14 -5.67 -11.02
C THR A 148 -28.61 -6.38 -12.28
N SER A 149 -28.14 -5.95 -13.42
CA SER A 149 -28.20 -6.82 -14.60
C SER A 149 -27.33 -8.04 -14.31
N SER A 150 -27.77 -9.24 -14.68
CA SER A 150 -26.97 -10.47 -14.53
C SER A 150 -25.59 -10.38 -15.20
N ASN A 151 -25.38 -9.33 -15.99
CA ASN A 151 -24.21 -9.13 -16.85
C ASN A 151 -23.10 -8.27 -16.22
N LEU A 152 -23.36 -7.52 -15.14
CA LEU A 152 -22.40 -6.61 -14.54
C LEU A 152 -21.99 -7.05 -13.13
N ARG A 153 -20.74 -6.85 -12.78
CA ARG A 153 -20.19 -7.01 -11.42
C ARG A 153 -19.25 -5.87 -11.12
N PHE A 154 -19.23 -5.46 -9.87
CA PHE A 154 -18.41 -4.33 -9.40
C PHE A 154 -17.36 -4.81 -8.41
N ILE A 155 -16.13 -4.39 -8.63
CA ILE A 155 -15.03 -4.51 -7.67
C ILE A 155 -14.54 -3.11 -7.36
N LEU A 156 -14.78 -2.66 -6.14
CA LEU A 156 -14.35 -1.36 -5.64
C LEU A 156 -13.07 -1.55 -4.82
N THR A 157 -12.13 -0.64 -4.95
CA THR A 157 -10.99 -0.59 -4.04
C THR A 157 -10.97 0.72 -3.27
N CYS A 158 -10.54 0.68 -2.01
CA CYS A 158 -10.38 1.86 -1.16
C CYS A 158 -9.31 1.61 -0.10
N ASN A 159 -8.80 2.68 0.49
CA ASN A 159 -7.97 2.55 1.68
C ASN A 159 -8.85 2.48 2.92
N ASP A 160 -9.87 3.32 2.99
CA ASP A 160 -10.74 3.48 4.13
C ASP A 160 -12.19 3.06 3.84
N LEU A 161 -12.62 1.91 4.37
CA LEU A 161 -13.97 1.40 4.17
C LEU A 161 -15.07 2.35 4.70
N TRP A 162 -14.77 3.11 5.76
CA TRP A 162 -15.75 4.04 6.36
C TRP A 162 -16.12 5.21 5.43
N ARG A 163 -15.32 5.50 4.41
CA ARG A 163 -15.62 6.51 3.38
C ARG A 163 -16.63 6.02 2.33
N ILE A 164 -16.83 4.71 2.24
CA ILE A 164 -17.84 4.12 1.36
C ILE A 164 -19.22 4.18 2.07
N PRO A 165 -20.28 4.68 1.45
CA PRO A 165 -21.59 4.73 2.06
C PRO A 165 -22.12 3.36 2.47
N LYS A 166 -22.80 3.28 3.63
CA LYS A 166 -23.39 2.04 4.15
C LYS A 166 -24.31 1.32 3.17
N PRO A 167 -25.17 2.00 2.38
CA PRO A 167 -25.99 1.33 1.37
C PRO A 167 -25.17 0.58 0.32
N VAL A 168 -24.02 1.10 -0.10
CA VAL A 168 -23.10 0.42 -1.04
C VAL A 168 -22.40 -0.75 -0.35
N GLN A 169 -21.93 -0.55 0.90
CA GLN A 169 -21.30 -1.62 1.68
C GLN A 169 -22.22 -2.84 1.87
N SER A 170 -23.53 -2.61 2.08
CA SER A 170 -24.50 -3.70 2.28
C SER A 170 -24.78 -4.53 1.04
N ARG A 171 -24.46 -4.03 -0.15
CA ARG A 171 -24.67 -4.68 -1.46
C ARG A 171 -23.41 -5.28 -2.05
N CYS A 172 -22.30 -5.06 -1.39
CA CYS A 172 -20.99 -5.60 -1.76
C CYS A 172 -20.44 -6.44 -0.61
N THR A 173 -19.56 -7.38 -0.92
CA THR A 173 -18.81 -8.13 0.08
C THR A 173 -17.54 -7.37 0.43
N PRO A 174 -17.41 -6.76 1.63
CA PRO A 174 -16.18 -6.10 2.02
C PRO A 174 -15.12 -7.13 2.39
N VAL A 175 -13.95 -6.99 1.78
CA VAL A 175 -12.79 -7.88 1.98
C VAL A 175 -11.61 -7.06 2.47
N LYS A 176 -11.23 -7.27 3.73
CA LYS A 176 -10.05 -6.65 4.31
C LYS A 176 -8.79 -7.40 3.88
N PHE A 177 -7.84 -6.68 3.31
CA PHE A 177 -6.49 -7.20 3.08
C PHE A 177 -5.74 -7.10 4.41
N ASN A 178 -5.94 -8.11 5.26
CA ASN A 178 -5.29 -8.17 6.56
C ASN A 178 -3.89 -8.77 6.41
N HIS A 179 -2.89 -8.07 6.93
CA HIS A 179 -1.48 -8.45 6.87
C HIS A 179 -0.95 -8.58 8.30
N PRO A 180 -1.07 -9.76 8.94
CA PRO A 180 -0.56 -9.97 10.29
C PRO A 180 0.96 -9.73 10.34
N VAL A 181 1.43 -9.01 11.35
CA VAL A 181 2.86 -8.67 11.50
C VAL A 181 3.72 -9.94 11.63
N ASP A 182 3.18 -10.99 12.25
CA ASP A 182 3.88 -12.24 12.55
C ASP A 182 3.67 -13.34 11.47
N ASP A 183 3.05 -13.01 10.33
CA ASP A 183 2.85 -13.98 9.25
C ASP A 183 4.16 -14.26 8.51
N LYS A 184 4.90 -15.23 9.01
CA LYS A 184 6.19 -15.66 8.45
C LYS A 184 6.05 -16.16 7.01
N ASP A 185 4.96 -16.86 6.69
CA ASP A 185 4.72 -17.40 5.36
C ASP A 185 4.50 -16.26 4.35
N PHE A 186 3.76 -15.25 4.75
CA PHE A 186 3.54 -14.08 3.90
C PHE A 186 4.83 -13.28 3.69
N LYS A 187 5.61 -13.04 4.76
CA LYS A 187 6.93 -12.40 4.65
C LYS A 187 7.88 -13.20 3.74
N ASN A 188 7.86 -14.52 3.81
CA ASN A 188 8.67 -15.37 2.93
C ASN A 188 8.22 -15.27 1.45
N GLN A 189 6.92 -15.18 1.18
CA GLN A 189 6.40 -14.94 -0.17
C GLN A 189 6.86 -13.57 -0.70
N ILE A 190 6.80 -12.53 0.12
CA ILE A 190 7.33 -11.19 -0.23
C ILE A 190 8.82 -11.29 -0.54
N TYR A 191 9.61 -11.91 0.35
CA TYR A 191 11.05 -12.09 0.14
C TYR A 191 11.35 -12.81 -1.19
N THR A 192 10.64 -13.89 -1.49
CA THR A 192 10.81 -14.64 -2.74
C THR A 192 10.53 -13.77 -3.96
N LYS A 193 9.49 -12.93 -3.91
CA LYS A 193 9.16 -11.99 -4.99
C LYS A 193 10.23 -10.93 -5.15
N LEU A 194 10.66 -10.28 -4.07
CA LEU A 194 11.68 -9.24 -4.10
C LEU A 194 13.04 -9.81 -4.53
N ARG A 195 13.41 -10.97 -4.03
CA ARG A 195 14.66 -11.66 -4.44
C ARG A 195 14.66 -11.96 -5.94
N TYR A 196 13.56 -12.47 -6.47
CA TYR A 196 13.40 -12.72 -7.90
C TYR A 196 13.58 -11.43 -8.72
N ILE A 197 12.95 -10.32 -8.29
CA ILE A 197 13.08 -9.02 -8.97
C ILE A 197 14.55 -8.55 -8.91
N ALA A 198 15.16 -8.62 -7.73
CA ALA A 198 16.54 -8.23 -7.51
C ALA A 198 17.50 -8.99 -8.43
N ASP A 199 17.42 -10.32 -8.43
CA ASP A 199 18.29 -11.17 -9.25
C ASP A 199 18.11 -10.88 -10.75
N LYS A 200 16.88 -10.62 -11.19
CA LYS A 200 16.58 -10.34 -12.60
C LYS A 200 17.10 -8.98 -13.06
N GLU A 201 17.02 -7.97 -12.21
CA GLU A 201 17.45 -6.61 -12.56
C GLU A 201 18.97 -6.44 -12.41
N THR A 202 19.60 -7.10 -11.44
CA THR A 202 21.05 -7.00 -11.25
C THR A 202 21.86 -7.86 -12.24
N ALA A 203 21.30 -8.97 -12.73
CA ALA A 203 22.00 -9.90 -13.62
C ALA A 203 22.60 -9.24 -14.89
N PRO A 204 21.90 -8.34 -15.62
CA PRO A 204 22.46 -7.68 -16.79
C PRO A 204 23.68 -6.80 -16.50
N HIS A 205 23.81 -6.34 -15.24
CA HIS A 205 24.89 -5.46 -14.78
C HIS A 205 26.01 -6.21 -14.06
N GLY A 206 25.90 -7.55 -13.91
CA GLY A 206 26.81 -8.34 -13.09
C GLY A 206 26.77 -7.95 -11.60
N GLY A 207 25.68 -7.32 -11.17
CA GLY A 207 25.51 -6.77 -9.84
C GLY A 207 25.30 -7.84 -8.77
N LYS A 208 25.50 -7.44 -7.53
CA LYS A 208 25.34 -8.29 -6.33
C LYS A 208 24.04 -7.97 -5.61
N VAL A 209 23.44 -9.00 -5.01
CA VAL A 209 22.23 -8.88 -4.17
C VAL A 209 22.52 -9.43 -2.80
N ASP A 210 22.47 -8.56 -1.79
CA ASP A 210 22.59 -8.99 -0.39
C ASP A 210 21.20 -9.36 0.18
N LYS A 211 21.17 -10.48 0.88
CA LYS A 211 19.97 -10.96 1.58
C LYS A 211 19.53 -10.01 2.69
N HIS A 212 20.50 -9.46 3.42
CA HIS A 212 20.22 -8.59 4.57
C HIS A 212 19.50 -7.32 4.12
N THR A 213 19.97 -6.67 3.05
CA THR A 213 19.33 -5.50 2.45
C THR A 213 17.86 -5.75 2.10
N ILE A 214 17.53 -6.89 1.49
CA ILE A 214 16.12 -7.22 1.17
C ILE A 214 15.30 -7.40 2.45
N VAL A 215 15.85 -8.04 3.48
CA VAL A 215 15.15 -8.24 4.75
C VAL A 215 14.89 -6.91 5.47
N GLU A 216 15.85 -5.98 5.44
CA GLU A 216 15.67 -4.62 5.99
C GLU A 216 14.56 -3.85 5.26
N ILE A 217 14.54 -3.90 3.92
CA ILE A 217 13.47 -3.30 3.12
C ILE A 217 12.10 -3.87 3.52
N ILE A 218 12.00 -5.20 3.67
CA ILE A 218 10.74 -5.84 4.10
C ILE A 218 10.31 -5.34 5.47
N ASN A 219 11.21 -5.35 6.45
CA ASN A 219 10.88 -4.95 7.81
C ASN A 219 10.44 -3.48 7.89
N ALA A 220 11.12 -2.59 7.17
CA ALA A 220 10.83 -1.17 7.19
C ALA A 220 9.54 -0.79 6.44
N CYS A 221 9.25 -1.45 5.32
CA CYS A 221 8.12 -1.07 4.45
C CYS A 221 6.88 -1.95 4.65
N TYR A 222 6.93 -2.99 5.50
CA TYR A 222 5.80 -3.91 5.70
C TYR A 222 4.52 -3.20 6.16
N PRO A 223 3.36 -3.45 5.55
CA PRO A 223 3.05 -4.44 4.50
C PRO A 223 3.02 -3.86 3.05
N ASP A 224 3.55 -2.67 2.80
CA ASP A 224 3.50 -1.98 1.51
C ASP A 224 4.52 -2.54 0.50
N ILE A 225 4.11 -3.53 -0.30
CA ILE A 225 4.95 -4.18 -1.30
C ILE A 225 5.37 -3.19 -2.42
N ARG A 226 4.52 -2.22 -2.74
CA ARG A 226 4.84 -1.20 -3.76
C ARG A 226 6.03 -0.35 -3.28
N ASN A 227 5.98 0.08 -2.02
CA ASN A 227 7.08 0.84 -1.43
C ASN A 227 8.36 0.00 -1.32
N MET A 228 8.27 -1.29 -0.95
CA MET A 228 9.44 -2.19 -0.95
C MET A 228 10.15 -2.25 -2.31
N ILE A 229 9.37 -2.35 -3.40
CA ILE A 229 9.92 -2.38 -4.76
C ILE A 229 10.55 -1.03 -5.13
N ASN A 230 9.96 0.09 -4.73
CA ASN A 230 10.53 1.42 -4.99
C ASN A 230 11.85 1.62 -4.23
N VAL A 231 11.88 1.29 -2.93
CA VAL A 231 13.11 1.38 -2.12
C VAL A 231 14.20 0.49 -2.70
N MET A 232 13.86 -0.74 -3.10
CA MET A 232 14.82 -1.65 -3.72
C MET A 232 15.38 -1.10 -5.04
N LYS A 233 14.53 -0.44 -5.84
CA LYS A 233 14.96 0.24 -7.06
C LYS A 233 15.90 1.41 -6.77
N ASN A 234 15.58 2.25 -5.80
CA ASN A 234 16.45 3.35 -5.39
C ASN A 234 17.81 2.83 -4.93
N THR A 235 17.83 1.80 -4.08
CA THR A 235 19.07 1.13 -3.65
C THR A 235 19.89 0.61 -4.84
N PHE A 236 19.24 0.05 -5.86
CA PHE A 236 19.88 -0.40 -7.10
C PHE A 236 20.48 0.77 -7.89
N ASP A 237 19.75 1.86 -8.05
CA ASP A 237 20.21 3.06 -8.80
C ASP A 237 21.40 3.73 -8.09
N GLU A 238 21.36 3.84 -6.77
CA GLU A 238 22.42 4.45 -5.94
C GLU A 238 23.70 3.63 -5.88
N ASN A 239 23.58 2.31 -5.96
CA ASN A 239 24.70 1.38 -5.88
C ASN A 239 25.13 0.81 -7.25
N GLU A 240 24.97 1.59 -8.32
CA GLU A 240 25.45 1.23 -9.67
C GLU A 240 25.03 -0.17 -10.12
N GLY A 241 23.77 -0.52 -9.89
CA GLY A 241 23.23 -1.82 -10.30
C GLY A 241 23.37 -2.93 -9.26
N ASN A 242 23.74 -2.62 -8.03
CA ASN A 242 23.79 -3.56 -6.92
C ASN A 242 22.64 -3.29 -5.92
N ILE A 243 22.23 -4.36 -5.23
CA ILE A 243 21.29 -4.26 -4.09
C ILE A 243 22.05 -4.74 -2.85
N ILE A 244 22.81 -3.83 -2.29
CA ILE A 244 23.72 -4.06 -1.16
C ILE A 244 23.69 -2.87 -0.19
N GLY A 245 24.15 -3.09 1.02
CA GLY A 245 24.24 -2.03 2.04
C GLY A 245 22.89 -1.78 2.74
N HIS A 246 22.82 -0.68 3.46
CA HIS A 246 21.61 -0.29 4.18
C HIS A 246 20.73 0.55 3.26
N PRO A 247 19.47 0.12 3.00
CA PRO A 247 18.54 0.92 2.21
C PRO A 247 18.17 2.20 2.97
N HIS A 248 17.96 3.29 2.24
CA HIS A 248 17.51 4.56 2.81
C HIS A 248 16.03 4.48 3.23
N VAL A 249 15.79 3.77 4.33
CA VAL A 249 14.46 3.59 4.95
C VAL A 249 14.55 3.82 6.45
N ILE A 250 13.45 4.26 7.04
CA ILE A 250 13.35 4.38 8.49
C ILE A 250 13.29 2.97 9.10
N THR A 251 14.44 2.51 9.60
CA THR A 251 14.55 1.23 10.30
C THR A 251 14.22 1.37 11.78
N ASP A 252 13.97 0.25 12.47
CA ASP A 252 13.79 0.27 13.93
C ASP A 252 15.01 0.85 14.63
N GLN A 253 16.22 0.64 14.11
CA GLN A 253 17.45 1.22 14.65
C GLN A 253 17.49 2.75 14.47
N THR A 254 17.03 3.25 13.31
CA THR A 254 16.90 4.70 13.07
C THR A 254 15.89 5.33 14.04
N VAL A 255 14.74 4.68 14.22
CA VAL A 255 13.70 5.13 15.16
C VAL A 255 14.22 5.14 16.60
N GLU A 256 14.93 4.10 17.02
CA GLU A 256 15.53 4.00 18.34
C GLU A 256 16.58 5.08 18.57
N ALA A 257 17.42 5.36 17.58
CA ALA A 257 18.40 6.45 17.65
C ALA A 257 17.74 7.81 17.80
N ILE A 258 16.70 8.10 16.98
CA ILE A 258 15.90 9.32 17.07
C ILE A 258 15.29 9.46 18.47
N ALA A 259 14.65 8.38 18.97
CA ALA A 259 14.06 8.38 20.30
C ALA A 259 15.07 8.64 21.43
N LYS A 260 16.29 8.10 21.32
CA LYS A 260 17.39 8.38 22.26
C LYS A 260 17.75 9.88 22.26
N TYR A 261 17.93 10.52 21.12
CA TYR A 261 18.19 11.96 21.05
C TYR A 261 17.05 12.77 21.64
N LEU A 262 15.79 12.41 21.40
CA LEU A 262 14.62 13.08 21.96
C LEU A 262 14.59 13.02 23.49
N ILE A 263 14.83 11.84 24.06
CA ILE A 263 14.85 11.64 25.50
C ILE A 263 16.00 12.41 26.13
N MET A 264 17.14 12.47 25.49
CA MET A 264 18.29 13.28 25.91
C MET A 264 18.11 14.78 25.69
N ARG A 265 17.00 15.21 25.03
CA ARG A 265 16.72 16.60 24.64
C ARG A 265 17.84 17.20 23.77
N ASP A 266 18.57 16.38 23.05
CA ASP A 266 19.63 16.83 22.15
C ASP A 266 19.12 17.08 20.74
N LEU A 267 18.43 18.19 20.53
CA LEU A 267 17.91 18.58 19.21
C LEU A 267 19.02 18.87 18.19
N ARG A 268 20.23 19.28 18.65
CA ARG A 268 21.32 19.55 17.70
C ARG A 268 21.90 18.24 17.15
N GLY A 269 22.18 17.29 18.02
CA GLY A 269 22.60 15.95 17.62
C GLY A 269 21.54 15.24 16.78
N LEU A 270 20.26 15.40 17.16
CA LEU A 270 19.14 14.85 16.40
C LEU A 270 19.05 15.41 14.97
N ARG A 271 19.15 16.73 14.82
CA ARG A 271 19.13 17.36 13.50
C ARG A 271 20.26 16.85 12.61
N TYR A 272 21.48 16.77 13.17
CA TYR A 272 22.62 16.24 12.44
C TYR A 272 22.41 14.76 12.07
N TYR A 273 21.87 13.94 12.98
CA TYR A 273 21.56 12.55 12.71
C TYR A 273 20.52 12.39 11.59
N ILE A 274 19.44 13.21 11.62
CA ILE A 274 18.38 13.21 10.59
C ILE A 274 18.97 13.55 9.21
N SER A 275 19.78 14.59 9.12
CA SER A 275 20.36 15.04 7.83
C SER A 275 21.26 13.99 7.17
N LEU A 276 21.76 13.01 7.94
CA LEU A 276 22.61 11.92 7.43
C LEU A 276 21.88 10.61 7.18
N ASN A 277 20.72 10.39 7.83
CA ASN A 277 20.10 9.05 7.89
C ASN A 277 18.63 9.03 7.48
N VAL A 278 18.05 10.17 7.13
CA VAL A 278 16.62 10.29 6.81
C VAL A 278 16.45 11.12 5.55
N ASP A 279 16.08 10.45 4.45
CA ASP A 279 15.85 11.13 3.16
C ASP A 279 14.47 11.77 3.08
N ASP A 280 13.46 11.10 3.63
CA ASP A 280 12.09 11.59 3.67
C ASP A 280 11.62 11.77 5.11
N PRO A 281 11.63 13.02 5.62
CA PRO A 281 11.22 13.36 6.97
C PRO A 281 9.79 12.91 7.33
N VAL A 282 8.89 12.85 6.36
CA VAL A 282 7.49 12.44 6.58
C VAL A 282 7.38 11.01 7.07
N ASN A 283 8.30 10.14 6.66
CA ASN A 283 8.31 8.74 7.06
C ASN A 283 8.71 8.51 8.52
N VAL A 284 9.17 9.53 9.26
CA VAL A 284 9.57 9.42 10.67
C VAL A 284 8.38 9.44 11.62
N TYR A 285 7.33 10.23 11.33
CA TYR A 285 6.25 10.52 12.28
C TYR A 285 5.59 9.27 12.87
N ILE A 286 5.09 8.39 12.01
CA ILE A 286 4.31 7.22 12.45
C ILE A 286 5.19 6.16 13.14
N PRO A 287 6.34 5.73 12.58
CA PRO A 287 7.19 4.73 13.25
C PRO A 287 7.70 5.22 14.60
N LEU A 288 8.13 6.47 14.70
CA LEU A 288 8.61 7.05 15.96
C LEU A 288 7.50 7.11 17.01
N THR A 289 6.32 7.59 16.63
CA THR A 289 5.19 7.66 17.57
C THR A 289 4.82 6.28 18.08
N ARG A 290 4.74 5.27 17.21
CA ARG A 290 4.46 3.89 17.62
C ARG A 290 5.52 3.37 18.59
N TYR A 291 6.81 3.58 18.27
CA TYR A 291 7.91 3.17 19.11
C TYR A 291 7.85 3.79 20.51
N LEU A 292 7.47 5.06 20.60
CA LEU A 292 7.34 5.79 21.85
C LEU A 292 6.11 5.36 22.65
N LEU A 293 4.94 5.17 21.99
CA LEU A 293 3.71 4.71 22.64
C LEU A 293 3.86 3.33 23.30
N ASP A 294 4.66 2.45 22.69
CA ASP A 294 4.93 1.11 23.27
C ASP A 294 5.80 1.17 24.54
N ARG A 295 6.51 2.28 24.79
CA ARG A 295 7.55 2.41 25.83
C ARG A 295 7.31 3.50 26.87
N LEU A 296 6.37 4.40 26.60
CA LEU A 296 6.02 5.51 27.46
C LEU A 296 4.70 5.27 28.21
N PRO A 297 4.44 5.98 29.32
CA PRO A 297 3.21 5.81 30.08
C PRO A 297 1.96 6.10 29.25
N PRO A 298 0.87 5.28 29.36
CA PRO A 298 -0.36 5.44 28.57
C PRO A 298 -1.06 6.79 28.72
N GLN A 299 -0.80 7.54 29.79
CA GLN A 299 -1.35 8.88 30.01
C GLN A 299 -0.91 9.88 28.91
N MET A 300 0.16 9.57 28.20
CA MET A 300 0.71 10.41 27.12
C MET A 300 0.08 10.13 25.75
N ASP A 301 -0.62 9.02 25.59
CA ASP A 301 -1.10 8.52 24.28
C ASP A 301 -1.90 9.56 23.51
N LEU A 302 -2.83 10.24 24.21
CA LEU A 302 -3.68 11.25 23.58
C LEU A 302 -2.89 12.48 23.11
N ALA A 303 -1.95 12.96 23.93
CA ALA A 303 -1.11 14.09 23.59
C ALA A 303 -0.19 13.77 22.40
N MET A 304 0.44 12.61 22.42
CA MET A 304 1.31 12.13 21.35
C MET A 304 0.56 11.92 20.04
N ALA A 305 -0.64 11.30 20.10
CA ALA A 305 -1.47 11.10 18.90
C ALA A 305 -1.89 12.44 18.27
N LYS A 306 -2.20 13.46 19.09
CA LYS A 306 -2.54 14.80 18.62
C LYS A 306 -1.35 15.45 17.91
N VAL A 307 -0.19 15.51 18.54
CA VAL A 307 1.02 16.12 17.97
C VAL A 307 1.46 15.40 16.71
N THR A 308 1.36 14.06 16.66
CA THR A 308 1.69 13.28 15.47
C THR A 308 0.75 13.60 14.30
N ARG A 309 -0.57 13.66 14.57
CA ARG A 309 -1.55 14.05 13.55
C ARG A 309 -1.24 15.46 13.01
N ASP A 310 -1.01 16.41 13.90
CA ASP A 310 -0.76 17.81 13.53
C ASP A 310 0.56 17.92 12.74
N GLY A 311 1.61 17.19 13.13
CA GLY A 311 2.87 17.08 12.39
C GLY A 311 2.68 16.55 10.99
N ILE A 312 1.94 15.44 10.81
CA ILE A 312 1.66 14.85 9.50
C ILE A 312 0.85 15.81 8.61
N VAL A 313 -0.19 16.43 9.16
CA VAL A 313 -1.03 17.39 8.40
C VAL A 313 -0.21 18.59 7.96
N ASN A 314 0.60 19.14 8.84
CA ASN A 314 1.42 20.32 8.56
C ASN A 314 2.56 20.01 7.58
N SER A 315 3.09 18.78 7.53
CA SER A 315 4.15 18.38 6.61
C SER A 315 3.65 18.16 5.17
N GLN A 316 2.36 17.94 4.97
CA GLN A 316 1.79 17.70 3.64
C GLN A 316 1.83 18.98 2.79
N GLY A 317 2.54 18.90 1.66
CA GLY A 317 2.64 20.01 0.70
C GLY A 317 3.59 21.15 1.09
N GLN A 318 4.37 21.00 2.17
CA GLN A 318 5.38 21.98 2.56
C GLN A 318 6.72 21.74 1.85
N VAL A 319 7.42 22.83 1.54
CA VAL A 319 8.73 22.78 0.88
C VAL A 319 9.84 22.42 1.88
N ASP A 320 9.69 22.79 3.16
CA ASP A 320 10.67 22.52 4.22
C ASP A 320 10.15 21.47 5.21
N GLN A 321 10.21 20.23 4.79
CA GLN A 321 9.79 19.09 5.61
C GLN A 321 10.72 18.84 6.81
N GLU A 322 12.01 19.19 6.69
CA GLU A 322 12.97 19.05 7.80
C GLU A 322 12.60 19.97 8.96
N SER A 323 12.30 21.24 8.68
CA SER A 323 11.86 22.20 9.72
C SER A 323 10.55 21.77 10.38
N MET A 324 9.60 21.19 9.61
CA MET A 324 8.36 20.66 10.16
C MET A 324 8.61 19.46 11.10
N LEU A 325 9.52 18.57 10.71
CA LEU A 325 9.92 17.44 11.56
C LEU A 325 10.62 17.92 12.84
N MET A 326 11.46 18.94 12.75
CA MET A 326 12.11 19.52 13.94
C MET A 326 11.09 20.19 14.88
N GLY A 327 10.04 20.83 14.34
CA GLY A 327 8.90 21.33 15.13
C GLY A 327 8.18 20.22 15.88
N PHE A 328 7.86 19.12 15.20
CA PHE A 328 7.27 17.94 15.82
C PHE A 328 8.13 17.35 16.96
N PHE A 329 9.45 17.33 16.80
CA PHE A 329 10.36 16.89 17.85
C PHE A 329 10.36 17.84 19.06
N ALA A 330 10.26 19.15 18.83
CA ALA A 330 10.13 20.13 19.91
C ALA A 330 8.84 19.90 20.70
N ASP A 331 7.70 19.68 20.00
CA ASP A 331 6.42 19.39 20.63
C ASP A 331 6.47 18.08 21.46
N LEU A 332 7.15 17.03 20.96
CA LEU A 332 7.35 15.79 21.72
C LEU A 332 8.17 16.03 23.00
N ILE A 333 9.21 16.87 22.93
CA ILE A 333 10.02 17.22 24.09
C ILE A 333 9.20 18.01 25.12
N GLU A 334 8.31 18.90 24.69
CA GLU A 334 7.38 19.60 25.59
C GLU A 334 6.45 18.61 26.32
N ILE A 335 5.92 17.62 25.59
CA ILE A 335 5.13 16.54 26.22
C ILE A 335 5.98 15.77 27.23
N PHE A 336 7.21 15.39 26.90
CA PHE A 336 8.10 14.68 27.82
C PHE A 336 8.38 15.50 29.09
N ASN A 337 8.55 16.80 28.96
CA ASN A 337 8.74 17.69 30.11
C ASN A 337 7.47 17.84 30.95
N ALA A 338 6.31 17.99 30.32
CA ALA A 338 5.01 18.09 31.00
C ALA A 338 4.69 16.82 31.82
N PHE A 339 5.04 15.66 31.31
CA PHE A 339 4.84 14.37 31.99
C PHE A 339 6.08 13.93 32.83
N GLN A 340 7.08 14.80 32.99
CA GLN A 340 8.29 14.56 33.79
C GLN A 340 9.04 13.27 33.39
N ILE A 341 9.09 12.96 32.11
CA ILE A 341 9.86 11.80 31.62
C ILE A 341 11.34 12.03 31.92
N PRO A 342 12.01 11.12 32.65
CA PRO A 342 13.40 11.29 33.00
C PRO A 342 14.30 11.20 31.77
N VAL A 343 15.46 11.89 31.85
CA VAL A 343 16.53 11.77 30.85
C VAL A 343 17.28 10.47 31.13
N ALA A 344 16.69 9.35 30.68
CA ALA A 344 17.23 8.00 30.88
C ALA A 344 16.89 7.11 29.68
N PRO A 345 17.66 6.04 29.41
CA PRO A 345 17.33 5.11 28.33
C PRO A 345 15.91 4.53 28.48
N LEU A 346 15.21 4.39 27.36
CA LEU A 346 13.90 3.72 27.34
C LEU A 346 14.03 2.24 27.70
N PRO A 347 12.98 1.62 28.32
CA PRO A 347 12.95 0.19 28.56
C PRO A 347 13.11 -0.60 27.27
N GLU A 348 13.90 -1.67 27.29
CA GLU A 348 14.11 -2.54 26.12
C GLU A 348 12.86 -3.33 25.71
N GLN A 349 11.89 -3.51 26.61
CA GLN A 349 10.64 -4.24 26.35
C GLN A 349 9.41 -3.31 26.45
N PRO A 350 8.35 -3.60 25.65
CA PRO A 350 7.09 -2.85 25.72
C PRO A 350 6.49 -2.93 27.12
N VAL A 351 6.02 -1.82 27.64
CA VAL A 351 5.42 -1.72 28.99
C VAL A 351 4.19 -2.65 29.17
N TYR A 352 3.51 -3.00 28.08
CA TYR A 352 2.37 -3.93 28.09
C TYR A 352 2.74 -5.39 28.38
N ALA A 353 3.99 -5.80 28.18
CA ALA A 353 4.44 -7.16 28.51
C ALA A 353 4.59 -7.39 30.02
N ILE A 354 4.76 -6.32 30.81
CA ILE A 354 5.03 -6.40 32.25
C ILE A 354 3.73 -6.59 33.06
N ASN A 355 2.60 -6.05 32.57
CA ASN A 355 1.32 -6.13 33.30
C ASN A 355 0.60 -7.47 33.17
N ASN A 356 0.96 -8.33 32.21
CA ASN A 356 0.36 -9.68 32.09
C ASN A 356 1.05 -10.75 32.92
N THR A 357 2.23 -10.48 33.53
CA THR A 357 2.93 -11.43 34.36
C THR A 357 2.62 -11.28 35.88
N VAL A 358 2.05 -10.13 36.27
CA VAL A 358 1.70 -9.89 37.70
C VAL A 358 0.29 -10.39 38.05
N GLY A 359 -0.57 -10.66 37.03
CA GLY A 359 -1.95 -11.14 37.25
C GLY A 359 -2.12 -12.63 37.53
N ASN A 360 -1.08 -13.47 37.35
CA ASN A 360 -1.18 -14.93 37.52
C ASN A 360 -0.54 -15.48 38.80
N ALA A 361 -0.07 -14.64 39.73
CA ALA A 361 0.56 -15.08 40.98
C ALA A 361 -0.35 -14.93 42.19
N ALA A 362 -1.65 -14.63 42.06
CA ALA A 362 -2.55 -14.42 43.20
C ALA A 362 -3.75 -15.39 43.28
N ASN A 363 -3.73 -16.51 42.55
CA ASN A 363 -4.69 -17.61 42.76
C ASN A 363 -3.96 -18.97 42.60
N GLY A 364 -3.28 -19.36 43.62
CA GLY A 364 -2.73 -20.69 43.83
C GLY A 364 -2.74 -21.02 45.34
#